data_3e417d96d2e7354044a6738f9896554c
#
_entry.id   3e417d96d2e7354044a6738f9896554c
#
_cell.length_a   1.000
_cell.length_b   1.000
_cell.length_c   1.000
_cell.angle_alpha   90.00
_cell.angle_beta   90.00
_cell.angle_gamma   90.00
#
_symmetry.space_group_name_H-M   'P 1'
#
loop_
_entity.id
_entity.type
_entity.pdbx_description
1 polymer ?
#
loop_
_entity_poly.entity_id
_entity_poly.type
_entity_poly.pdbx_seq_one_letter_code
_entity_poly.pdbx_strand_id
1 'polypeptide(L)'
;MAIDPHPPEGRLAEDRRLGAGRSDWSSWPTYEAAALGLPGSWWYPVMWSSQLGRKPVAEQLLGEQVVFVREAGRVFALNDRCPHRGVPLSLGTKEFPGTITCPYHGWTYDLDNGVLRAVITDGPDSPICGKVAVRTYPVAERLGLIWVFMGDGDGDPPPVDDAIPRELLEHDFAMGGNIETRHGGWRFGAENGYDEGHAKYLHRNSLWRLFRLMPTWTRTRVVPTDDGWITRVQTEVHWEADFPGLGTWSGRRWWKRGATSKMLGASPSKAAKADPAIASLDVPGNQSIRLPGLLRIVHSRFIHYEWYVPVDEDRYKYVQIMVEFKAGLAAQMFKLRYLLLFRWLFHGQFSAQDEWMVNVMDAPPERLYRPDVSITAWRRLCEQAPRNGQAVRKG
;
A
#
# COMPACT_ATOMS: atom_id res chain seq x y z
N MET A 1 17.45 -24.25 -12.14
CA MET A 1 18.36 -23.20 -11.72
C MET A 1 17.57 -22.29 -10.78
N ALA A 2 17.83 -22.34 -9.49
CA ALA A 2 17.23 -21.41 -8.54
C ALA A 2 17.91 -20.06 -8.77
N ILE A 3 17.11 -19.01 -9.04
CA ILE A 3 17.61 -17.63 -9.08
C ILE A 3 17.85 -17.26 -7.62
N ASP A 4 19.08 -16.89 -7.29
CA ASP A 4 19.42 -16.33 -5.99
C ASP A 4 18.55 -15.08 -5.77
N PRO A 5 17.75 -15.02 -4.71
CA PRO A 5 16.86 -13.89 -4.47
C PRO A 5 17.59 -12.64 -3.98
N HIS A 6 18.90 -12.70 -3.75
CA HIS A 6 19.67 -11.55 -3.29
C HIS A 6 20.71 -11.12 -4.33
N PRO A 7 20.59 -9.91 -4.90
CA PRO A 7 21.67 -9.34 -5.70
C PRO A 7 22.89 -9.13 -4.81
N PRO A 8 24.13 -9.30 -5.33
CA PRO A 8 25.34 -9.05 -4.57
C PRO A 8 25.35 -7.61 -4.05
N GLU A 9 25.36 -7.47 -2.73
CA GLU A 9 25.53 -6.19 -2.06
C GLU A 9 26.81 -5.52 -2.58
N GLY A 10 26.67 -4.33 -3.13
CA GLY A 10 27.79 -3.51 -3.56
C GLY A 10 27.75 -2.98 -5.00
N ARG A 11 27.16 -3.69 -5.96
CA ARG A 11 27.09 -3.21 -7.35
C ARG A 11 25.99 -2.17 -7.59
N LEU A 12 24.90 -2.22 -6.84
CA LEU A 12 23.74 -1.34 -7.02
C LEU A 12 23.97 0.10 -6.51
N ALA A 13 24.89 0.30 -5.57
CA ALA A 13 25.16 1.63 -5.02
C ALA A 13 26.09 2.49 -5.87
N GLU A 14 27.00 1.87 -6.64
CA GLU A 14 27.95 2.60 -7.51
C GLU A 14 27.36 2.95 -8.86
N ASP A 15 26.54 2.09 -9.46
CA ASP A 15 25.92 2.33 -10.77
C ASP A 15 24.84 3.45 -10.72
N ARG A 16 24.19 3.66 -9.56
CA ARG A 16 23.26 4.78 -9.39
C ARG A 16 23.89 6.17 -9.50
N ARG A 17 25.21 6.30 -9.35
CA ARG A 17 25.94 7.58 -9.48
C ARG A 17 26.33 7.93 -10.91
N LEU A 18 26.30 6.99 -11.83
CA LEU A 18 26.81 7.18 -13.19
C LEU A 18 25.74 7.43 -14.24
N GLY A 19 24.47 7.37 -13.90
CA GLY A 19 23.37 7.41 -14.86
C GLY A 19 22.26 8.42 -14.58
N ALA A 20 22.53 9.50 -13.85
CA ALA A 20 21.55 10.58 -13.65
C ALA A 20 21.32 11.42 -14.94
N GLY A 21 21.05 10.74 -16.05
CA GLY A 21 20.32 11.32 -17.15
C GLY A 21 18.89 11.61 -16.64
N ARG A 22 18.45 12.86 -16.72
CA ARG A 22 17.07 13.26 -16.42
C ARG A 22 16.12 12.24 -17.03
N SER A 23 15.39 11.54 -16.19
CA SER A 23 14.33 10.65 -16.64
C SER A 23 13.33 11.44 -17.48
N ASP A 24 12.81 10.83 -18.55
CA ASP A 24 11.78 11.46 -19.39
C ASP A 24 10.40 11.48 -18.71
N TRP A 25 10.39 11.60 -17.39
CA TRP A 25 9.21 11.92 -16.56
C TRP A 25 8.69 13.33 -16.81
N SER A 26 9.36 14.12 -17.68
CA SER A 26 8.97 15.48 -18.03
C SER A 26 7.53 15.57 -18.56
N SER A 27 7.01 14.48 -19.12
CA SER A 27 5.61 14.36 -19.53
C SER A 27 4.63 14.11 -18.37
N TRP A 28 5.13 13.81 -17.15
CA TRP A 28 4.32 13.48 -15.97
C TRP A 28 4.75 14.29 -14.72
N PRO A 29 4.81 15.61 -14.78
CA PRO A 29 5.43 16.44 -13.73
C PRO A 29 4.74 16.30 -12.36
N THR A 30 3.43 16.11 -12.34
CA THR A 30 2.69 15.90 -11.08
C THR A 30 3.06 14.56 -10.44
N TYR A 31 3.24 13.53 -11.24
CA TYR A 31 3.60 12.20 -10.78
C TYR A 31 5.04 12.16 -10.25
N GLU A 32 5.97 12.84 -10.89
CA GLU A 32 7.34 12.97 -10.39
C GLU A 32 7.40 13.80 -9.11
N ALA A 33 6.68 14.92 -9.07
CA ALA A 33 6.55 15.75 -7.86
C ALA A 33 5.92 15.02 -6.67
N ALA A 34 5.21 13.91 -6.94
CA ALA A 34 4.60 13.07 -5.91
C ALA A 34 5.55 12.00 -5.33
N ALA A 35 6.86 12.14 -5.42
CA ALA A 35 7.81 11.19 -4.85
C ALA A 35 7.59 10.95 -3.36
N LEU A 36 7.25 12.01 -2.60
CA LEU A 36 6.89 11.95 -1.17
C LEU A 36 5.39 11.69 -0.91
N GLY A 37 4.61 11.35 -1.92
CA GLY A 37 3.17 11.14 -1.84
C GLY A 37 2.39 12.06 -2.75
N LEU A 38 1.15 11.70 -3.04
CA LEU A 38 0.27 12.53 -3.88
C LEU A 38 -0.11 13.82 -3.17
N PRO A 39 -0.24 14.93 -3.91
CA PRO A 39 -0.80 16.15 -3.35
C PRO A 39 -2.23 15.90 -2.84
N GLY A 40 -2.60 16.60 -1.79
CA GLY A 40 -3.89 16.44 -1.13
C GLY A 40 -3.75 15.81 0.26
N SER A 41 -4.91 15.52 0.83
CA SER A 41 -5.04 15.05 2.21
C SER A 41 -5.64 13.65 2.20
N TRP A 42 -4.93 12.70 2.75
CA TRP A 42 -5.28 11.29 2.66
C TRP A 42 -5.11 10.55 3.99
N TRP A 43 -5.96 9.54 4.20
CA TRP A 43 -5.77 8.55 5.25
C TRP A 43 -4.83 7.44 4.79
N TYR A 44 -3.84 7.12 5.62
CA TYR A 44 -2.89 6.04 5.38
C TYR A 44 -2.89 5.03 6.54
N PRO A 45 -2.99 3.72 6.26
CA PRO A 45 -2.75 2.69 7.28
C PRO A 45 -1.24 2.60 7.57
N VAL A 46 -0.86 2.57 8.85
CA VAL A 46 0.55 2.69 9.25
C VAL A 46 1.09 1.43 9.88
N MET A 47 0.36 0.87 10.84
CA MET A 47 0.79 -0.30 11.62
C MET A 47 -0.42 -1.07 12.14
N TRP A 48 -0.18 -2.30 12.58
CA TRP A 48 -1.19 -3.01 13.35
C TRP A 48 -1.43 -2.32 14.69
N SER A 49 -2.68 -2.18 15.09
CA SER A 49 -3.04 -1.59 16.39
C SER A 49 -2.35 -2.31 17.56
N SER A 50 -2.14 -3.62 17.43
CA SER A 50 -1.45 -4.44 18.43
C SER A 50 0.05 -4.15 18.56
N GLN A 51 0.68 -3.48 17.59
CA GLN A 51 2.10 -3.09 17.64
C GLN A 51 2.32 -1.84 18.51
N LEU A 52 1.28 -1.01 18.68
CA LEU A 52 1.35 0.16 19.54
C LEU A 52 0.97 -0.21 20.97
N GLY A 53 1.96 -0.52 21.79
CA GLY A 53 1.82 -0.78 23.21
C GLY A 53 1.86 0.50 24.05
N ARG A 54 2.47 0.41 25.25
CA ARG A 54 2.60 1.54 26.19
C ARG A 54 3.68 2.55 25.79
N LYS A 55 4.71 2.10 25.05
CA LYS A 55 5.81 2.95 24.60
C LYS A 55 5.41 3.68 23.32
N PRO A 56 5.85 4.94 23.17
CA PRO A 56 5.74 5.64 21.89
C PRO A 56 6.43 4.86 20.76
N VAL A 57 5.88 4.95 19.53
CA VAL A 57 6.45 4.32 18.34
C VAL A 57 6.63 5.39 17.28
N ALA A 58 7.84 5.50 16.73
CA ALA A 58 8.15 6.40 15.63
C ALA A 58 7.87 5.71 14.29
N GLU A 59 7.30 6.46 13.35
CA GLU A 59 7.14 6.08 11.96
C GLU A 59 7.48 7.25 11.04
N GLN A 60 7.99 6.96 9.86
CA GLN A 60 8.18 7.97 8.82
C GLN A 60 7.12 7.79 7.74
N LEU A 61 6.47 8.89 7.36
CA LEU A 61 5.41 8.93 6.36
C LEU A 61 5.51 10.23 5.56
N LEU A 62 5.47 10.13 4.25
CA LEU A 62 5.54 11.28 3.34
C LEU A 62 6.73 12.22 3.66
N GLY A 63 7.87 11.67 4.07
CA GLY A 63 9.04 12.43 4.52
C GLY A 63 8.96 12.99 5.94
N GLU A 64 7.81 12.93 6.61
CA GLU A 64 7.60 13.44 7.96
C GLU A 64 7.83 12.35 9.02
N GLN A 65 8.47 12.72 10.13
CA GLN A 65 8.62 11.84 11.30
C GLN A 65 7.40 12.01 12.20
N VAL A 66 6.70 10.92 12.49
CA VAL A 66 5.48 10.90 13.30
C VAL A 66 5.65 9.95 14.47
N VAL A 67 5.37 10.41 15.68
CA VAL A 67 5.31 9.57 16.88
C VAL A 67 3.86 9.20 17.16
N PHE A 68 3.61 7.91 17.35
CA PHE A 68 2.33 7.35 17.78
C PHE A 68 2.39 7.02 19.27
N VAL A 69 1.37 7.43 20.01
CA VAL A 69 1.27 7.23 21.44
C VAL A 69 -0.10 6.63 21.78
N ARG A 70 -0.12 5.57 22.59
CA ARG A 70 -1.36 5.06 23.17
C ARG A 70 -1.48 5.50 24.62
N GLU A 71 -2.54 6.22 24.94
CA GLU A 71 -2.85 6.68 26.29
C GLU A 71 -4.34 6.50 26.58
N ALA A 72 -4.68 5.92 27.75
CA ALA A 72 -6.06 5.65 28.16
C ALA A 72 -6.92 4.94 27.09
N GLY A 73 -6.33 4.02 26.34
CA GLY A 73 -7.01 3.27 25.24
C GLY A 73 -7.14 4.04 23.92
N ARG A 74 -6.81 5.34 23.87
CA ARG A 74 -6.83 6.17 22.65
C ARG A 74 -5.45 6.21 22.01
N VAL A 75 -5.42 6.38 20.71
CA VAL A 75 -4.20 6.61 19.93
C VAL A 75 -4.09 8.08 19.58
N PHE A 76 -2.87 8.60 19.66
CA PHE A 76 -2.50 9.97 19.29
C PHE A 76 -1.31 9.92 18.35
N ALA A 77 -1.19 10.92 17.49
CA ALA A 77 -0.03 11.10 16.63
C ALA A 77 0.43 12.56 16.63
N LEU A 78 1.73 12.76 16.77
CA LEU A 78 2.36 14.07 16.78
C LEU A 78 3.61 14.02 15.89
N ASN A 79 4.08 15.19 15.45
CA ASN A 79 5.38 15.30 14.81
C ASN A 79 6.48 14.84 15.80
N ASP A 80 7.31 13.90 15.37
CA ASP A 80 8.34 13.27 16.22
C ASP A 80 9.58 14.15 16.36
N ARG A 81 9.36 15.45 16.63
CA ARG A 81 10.45 16.39 16.77
C ARG A 81 10.14 17.45 17.81
N CYS A 82 10.88 17.47 18.91
CA CYS A 82 10.81 18.53 19.89
C CYS A 82 11.31 19.86 19.29
N PRO A 83 10.48 20.92 19.26
CA PRO A 83 10.87 22.21 18.68
C PRO A 83 12.09 22.87 19.34
N HIS A 84 12.43 22.50 20.57
CA HIS A 84 13.56 23.07 21.29
C HIS A 84 14.88 22.78 20.57
N ARG A 85 15.24 21.51 20.36
CA ARG A 85 16.52 21.11 19.76
C ARG A 85 16.40 19.88 18.83
N GLY A 86 15.22 19.57 18.36
CA GLY A 86 15.01 18.53 17.36
C GLY A 86 15.10 17.09 17.85
N VAL A 87 15.10 16.85 19.17
CA VAL A 87 15.15 15.50 19.74
C VAL A 87 13.83 14.77 19.45
N PRO A 88 13.85 13.51 18.98
CA PRO A 88 12.64 12.74 18.76
C PRO A 88 11.82 12.56 20.05
N LEU A 89 10.53 12.85 19.98
CA LEU A 89 9.59 12.66 21.11
C LEU A 89 9.30 11.18 21.35
N SER A 90 9.48 10.33 20.36
CA SER A 90 9.36 8.87 20.47
C SER A 90 10.37 8.26 21.47
N LEU A 91 11.48 8.94 21.73
CA LEU A 91 12.44 8.56 22.79
C LEU A 91 12.00 9.00 24.17
N GLY A 92 10.92 9.75 24.27
CA GLY A 92 10.41 10.34 25.48
C GLY A 92 9.55 9.39 26.32
N THR A 93 8.98 9.98 27.36
CA THR A 93 8.19 9.29 28.38
C THR A 93 6.85 9.99 28.60
N LYS A 94 5.96 9.36 29.32
CA LYS A 94 4.66 9.91 29.73
C LYS A 94 4.72 10.25 31.22
N GLU A 95 5.28 11.40 31.55
CA GLU A 95 5.46 11.84 32.95
C GLU A 95 4.15 12.31 33.60
N PHE A 96 3.23 12.84 32.77
CA PHE A 96 1.91 13.25 33.16
C PHE A 96 0.82 12.62 32.32
N PRO A 97 -0.37 12.33 32.85
CA PRO A 97 -1.48 11.82 32.07
C PRO A 97 -1.81 12.71 30.85
N GLY A 98 -2.06 12.10 29.70
CA GLY A 98 -2.40 12.82 28.47
C GLY A 98 -1.26 13.60 27.83
N THR A 99 0.00 13.30 28.18
CA THR A 99 1.17 14.04 27.68
C THR A 99 2.28 13.13 27.17
N ILE A 100 3.20 13.73 26.40
CA ILE A 100 4.50 13.16 26.05
C ILE A 100 5.60 14.14 26.44
N THR A 101 6.64 13.66 27.11
CA THR A 101 7.75 14.45 27.63
C THR A 101 9.03 14.15 26.88
N CYS A 102 9.64 15.19 26.31
CA CYS A 102 10.94 15.10 25.64
C CYS A 102 12.04 14.67 26.64
N PRO A 103 12.87 13.66 26.30
CA PRO A 103 13.85 13.11 27.24
C PRO A 103 15.03 14.05 27.53
N TYR A 104 15.17 15.13 26.74
CA TYR A 104 16.35 15.99 26.86
C TYR A 104 16.21 17.06 27.96
N HIS A 105 15.13 17.88 27.92
CA HIS A 105 14.94 18.97 28.89
C HIS A 105 13.56 18.96 29.55
N GLY A 106 12.82 17.84 29.47
CA GLY A 106 11.51 17.72 30.10
C GLY A 106 10.43 18.65 29.51
N TRP A 107 10.56 19.02 28.23
CA TRP A 107 9.48 19.70 27.52
C TRP A 107 8.32 18.71 27.32
N THR A 108 7.17 19.05 27.89
CA THR A 108 6.02 18.15 27.97
C THR A 108 4.86 18.72 27.17
N TYR A 109 4.42 17.94 26.20
CA TYR A 109 3.39 18.30 25.22
C TYR A 109 2.10 17.55 25.48
N ASP A 110 0.99 18.23 25.33
CA ASP A 110 -0.35 17.66 25.35
C ASP A 110 -0.58 16.77 24.12
N LEU A 111 -1.14 15.58 24.30
CA LEU A 111 -1.34 14.63 23.23
C LEU A 111 -2.50 15.00 22.28
N ASP A 112 -3.52 15.72 22.78
CA ASP A 112 -4.69 16.08 21.97
C ASP A 112 -4.39 17.24 21.00
N ASN A 113 -3.63 18.25 21.44
CA ASN A 113 -3.43 19.48 20.67
C ASN A 113 -1.95 19.87 20.46
N GLY A 114 -1.03 19.08 20.98
CA GLY A 114 0.42 19.30 20.82
C GLY A 114 0.98 20.49 21.60
N VAL A 115 0.18 21.22 22.37
CA VAL A 115 0.61 22.43 23.12
C VAL A 115 1.58 22.06 24.22
N LEU A 116 2.66 22.82 24.35
CA LEU A 116 3.62 22.72 25.46
C LEU A 116 2.93 23.07 26.79
N ARG A 117 2.84 22.12 27.71
CA ARG A 117 2.14 22.22 28.99
C ARG A 117 3.08 22.48 30.17
N ALA A 118 4.30 21.94 30.06
CA ALA A 118 5.29 22.08 31.11
C ALA A 118 6.71 22.04 30.57
N VAL A 119 7.62 22.69 31.26
CA VAL A 119 9.07 22.51 31.06
C VAL A 119 9.63 22.11 32.43
N ILE A 120 9.89 20.82 32.65
CA ILE A 120 10.26 20.28 33.97
C ILE A 120 11.50 20.96 34.51
N THR A 121 12.47 21.26 33.66
CA THR A 121 13.74 21.90 34.07
C THR A 121 13.64 23.43 34.31
N ASP A 122 12.53 24.07 33.93
CA ASP A 122 12.30 25.49 34.08
C ASP A 122 11.25 25.83 35.20
N GLY A 123 10.56 24.79 35.65
CA GLY A 123 9.56 24.93 36.73
C GLY A 123 8.14 25.17 36.23
N PRO A 124 7.18 25.32 37.19
CA PRO A 124 5.75 25.35 36.88
C PRO A 124 5.28 26.66 36.20
N ASP A 125 6.05 27.70 36.27
CA ASP A 125 5.74 29.04 35.77
C ASP A 125 6.52 29.42 34.50
N SER A 126 7.03 28.41 33.79
CA SER A 126 7.77 28.62 32.56
C SER A 126 6.99 29.46 31.55
N PRO A 127 7.57 30.61 31.09
CA PRO A 127 6.84 31.58 30.26
C PRO A 127 6.55 31.14 28.83
N ILE A 128 7.12 30.01 28.40
CA ILE A 128 6.92 29.46 27.05
C ILE A 128 5.79 28.44 26.98
N CYS A 129 5.28 27.99 28.14
CA CYS A 129 4.11 27.12 28.19
C CYS A 129 2.90 27.81 27.54
N GLY A 130 2.16 27.06 26.73
CA GLY A 130 1.03 27.57 25.94
C GLY A 130 1.40 28.33 24.66
N LYS A 131 2.69 28.68 24.45
CA LYS A 131 3.15 29.46 23.28
C LYS A 131 3.83 28.64 22.23
N VAL A 132 4.20 27.41 22.53
CA VAL A 132 4.85 26.46 21.64
C VAL A 132 3.97 25.21 21.48
N ALA A 133 3.89 24.70 20.30
CA ALA A 133 3.19 23.45 20.03
C ALA A 133 3.97 22.59 19.02
N VAL A 134 3.76 21.28 19.07
CA VAL A 134 4.11 20.35 18.01
C VAL A 134 2.85 20.04 17.19
N ARG A 135 3.02 19.81 15.89
CA ARG A 135 1.91 19.41 15.02
C ARG A 135 1.32 18.10 15.50
N THR A 136 0.00 18.02 15.54
CA THR A 136 -0.75 16.78 15.75
C THR A 136 -1.34 16.30 14.43
N TYR A 137 -1.59 15.00 14.34
CA TYR A 137 -2.20 14.38 13.16
C TYR A 137 -3.46 13.64 13.59
N PRO A 138 -4.57 13.80 12.86
CA PRO A 138 -5.75 12.98 13.11
C PRO A 138 -5.44 11.49 12.92
N VAL A 139 -5.91 10.68 13.88
CA VAL A 139 -5.71 9.23 13.86
C VAL A 139 -7.00 8.49 14.11
N ALA A 140 -7.11 7.29 13.57
CA ALA A 140 -8.23 6.38 13.80
C ALA A 140 -7.74 4.93 13.89
N GLU A 141 -8.48 4.11 14.62
CA GLU A 141 -8.29 2.67 14.63
C GLU A 141 -9.44 2.02 13.87
N ARG A 142 -9.14 1.33 12.76
CA ARG A 142 -10.10 0.60 11.93
C ARG A 142 -9.44 -0.65 11.38
N LEU A 143 -10.20 -1.74 11.28
CA LEU A 143 -9.73 -3.03 10.75
C LEU A 143 -8.50 -3.60 11.48
N GLY A 144 -8.32 -3.27 12.78
CA GLY A 144 -7.12 -3.65 13.54
C GLY A 144 -5.84 -2.92 13.13
N LEU A 145 -5.96 -1.88 12.29
CA LEU A 145 -4.89 -0.99 11.85
C LEU A 145 -5.03 0.39 12.50
N ILE A 146 -3.90 1.05 12.71
CA ILE A 146 -3.83 2.48 13.01
C ILE A 146 -3.72 3.21 11.68
N TRP A 147 -4.61 4.18 11.50
CA TRP A 147 -4.67 5.09 10.35
C TRP A 147 -4.28 6.48 10.78
N VAL A 148 -3.54 7.18 9.95
CA VAL A 148 -3.19 8.58 10.16
C VAL A 148 -3.62 9.40 8.94
N PHE A 149 -4.15 10.58 9.19
CA PHE A 149 -4.50 11.54 8.15
C PHE A 149 -3.33 12.49 7.93
N MET A 150 -2.80 12.45 6.71
CA MET A 150 -1.71 13.32 6.29
C MET A 150 -2.26 14.37 5.32
N GLY A 151 -2.20 15.63 5.70
CA GLY A 151 -2.70 16.74 4.90
C GLY A 151 -2.39 18.09 5.54
N ASP A 152 -2.46 19.16 4.77
CA ASP A 152 -2.08 20.51 5.18
C ASP A 152 -3.29 21.42 5.52
N GLY A 153 -4.48 20.84 5.62
CA GLY A 153 -5.70 21.62 5.87
C GLY A 153 -6.03 21.83 7.34
N ASP A 154 -6.52 23.03 7.69
CA ASP A 154 -7.02 23.37 9.05
C ASP A 154 -8.43 22.82 9.31
N GLY A 155 -8.99 22.01 8.42
CA GLY A 155 -10.34 21.45 8.54
C GLY A 155 -10.34 20.06 9.19
N ASP A 156 -11.52 19.66 9.70
CA ASP A 156 -11.72 18.30 10.16
C ASP A 156 -11.47 17.30 9.00
N PRO A 157 -10.76 16.20 9.27
CA PRO A 157 -10.53 15.18 8.26
C PRO A 157 -11.84 14.51 7.84
N PRO A 158 -11.96 14.04 6.60
CA PRO A 158 -13.09 13.20 6.23
C PRO A 158 -13.11 11.93 7.11
N PRO A 159 -14.25 11.26 7.27
CA PRO A 159 -14.30 10.00 7.98
C PRO A 159 -13.28 9.00 7.44
N VAL A 160 -12.57 8.30 8.32
CA VAL A 160 -11.60 7.26 7.91
C VAL A 160 -12.27 6.15 7.09
N ASP A 161 -13.56 5.93 7.30
CA ASP A 161 -14.35 4.93 6.59
C ASP A 161 -14.42 5.22 5.08
N ASP A 162 -14.28 6.47 4.64
CA ASP A 162 -14.19 6.84 3.22
C ASP A 162 -12.88 6.32 2.56
N ALA A 163 -11.83 6.11 3.34
CA ALA A 163 -10.58 5.53 2.87
C ALA A 163 -10.60 4.00 2.81
N ILE A 164 -11.57 3.37 3.44
CA ILE A 164 -11.70 1.90 3.52
C ILE A 164 -12.61 1.39 2.39
N PRO A 165 -12.27 0.27 1.74
CA PRO A 165 -13.19 -0.39 0.81
C PRO A 165 -14.53 -0.71 1.49
N ARG A 166 -15.61 -0.33 0.83
CA ARG A 166 -16.97 -0.39 1.38
C ARG A 166 -17.35 -1.80 1.85
N GLU A 167 -16.95 -2.81 1.09
CA GLU A 167 -17.18 -4.22 1.41
C GLU A 167 -16.56 -4.66 2.74
N LEU A 168 -15.48 -3.99 3.21
CA LEU A 168 -14.87 -4.25 4.51
C LEU A 168 -15.60 -3.58 5.68
N LEU A 169 -16.53 -2.68 5.39
CA LEU A 169 -17.38 -2.03 6.38
C LEU A 169 -18.75 -2.70 6.51
N GLU A 170 -19.20 -3.37 5.44
CA GLU A 170 -20.56 -3.91 5.33
C GLU A 170 -20.68 -5.39 5.65
N HIS A 171 -19.57 -6.13 5.66
CA HIS A 171 -19.58 -7.59 5.82
C HIS A 171 -18.63 -8.08 6.91
N ASP A 172 -19.00 -9.16 7.57
CA ASP A 172 -18.08 -9.89 8.44
C ASP A 172 -17.01 -10.61 7.62
N PHE A 173 -15.79 -10.54 8.06
CA PHE A 173 -14.67 -11.16 7.37
C PHE A 173 -13.60 -11.70 8.33
N ALA A 174 -12.81 -12.63 7.82
CA ALA A 174 -11.54 -13.06 8.40
C ALA A 174 -10.39 -12.41 7.61
N MET A 175 -9.41 -11.89 8.31
CA MET A 175 -8.29 -11.19 7.74
C MET A 175 -6.95 -11.78 8.21
N GLY A 176 -6.01 -11.84 7.29
CA GLY A 176 -4.58 -11.99 7.56
C GLY A 176 -3.81 -10.95 6.76
N GLY A 177 -2.67 -10.48 7.25
CA GLY A 177 -1.94 -9.45 6.53
C GLY A 177 -0.48 -9.32 6.98
N ASN A 178 0.27 -8.54 6.23
CA ASN A 178 1.67 -8.21 6.47
C ASN A 178 1.87 -6.71 6.24
N ILE A 179 2.74 -6.12 7.05
CA ILE A 179 3.19 -4.73 6.88
C ILE A 179 4.71 -4.76 6.89
N GLU A 180 5.30 -4.22 5.86
CA GLU A 180 6.75 -4.14 5.72
C GLU A 180 7.15 -2.84 5.02
N THR A 181 8.36 -2.37 5.28
CA THR A 181 8.94 -1.26 4.53
C THR A 181 9.80 -1.83 3.42
N ARG A 182 9.57 -1.38 2.18
CA ARG A 182 10.29 -1.78 0.98
C ARG A 182 11.11 -0.64 0.42
N HIS A 183 12.20 -0.99 -0.23
CA HIS A 183 12.99 -0.07 -1.01
C HIS A 183 12.35 0.20 -2.38
N GLY A 184 12.68 1.34 -2.97
CA GLY A 184 12.08 1.86 -4.18
C GLY A 184 10.96 2.86 -3.92
N GLY A 185 10.68 3.71 -4.88
CA GLY A 185 9.61 4.71 -4.74
C GLY A 185 8.21 4.05 -4.71
N TRP A 186 7.31 4.55 -3.88
CA TRP A 186 5.95 4.04 -3.75
C TRP A 186 5.19 3.96 -5.09
N ARG A 187 5.53 4.89 -6.02
CA ARG A 187 4.95 4.96 -7.36
C ARG A 187 5.23 3.69 -8.16
N PHE A 188 6.49 3.23 -8.12
CA PHE A 188 6.90 2.00 -8.81
C PHE A 188 6.25 0.77 -8.18
N GLY A 189 6.10 0.75 -6.86
CA GLY A 189 5.35 -0.30 -6.17
C GLY A 189 3.90 -0.35 -6.62
N ALA A 190 3.20 0.79 -6.64
CA ALA A 190 1.81 0.89 -7.07
C ALA A 190 1.63 0.53 -8.55
N GLU A 191 2.54 0.97 -9.42
CA GLU A 191 2.54 0.59 -10.84
C GLU A 191 2.78 -0.90 -11.02
N ASN A 192 3.79 -1.47 -10.36
CA ASN A 192 4.05 -2.91 -10.40
C ASN A 192 2.81 -3.70 -9.96
N GLY A 193 2.19 -3.33 -8.84
CA GLY A 193 0.98 -4.00 -8.37
C GLY A 193 -0.17 -3.92 -9.38
N TYR A 194 -0.35 -2.80 -10.05
CA TYR A 194 -1.43 -2.60 -11.03
C TYR A 194 -1.07 -3.00 -12.46
N ASP A 195 0.21 -3.28 -12.75
CA ASP A 195 0.63 -3.80 -14.06
C ASP A 195 0.10 -5.22 -14.27
N GLU A 196 -0.41 -5.46 -15.48
CA GLU A 196 -0.88 -6.79 -15.88
C GLU A 196 0.24 -7.65 -16.47
N GLY A 197 1.19 -7.02 -17.11
CA GLY A 197 2.22 -7.68 -17.90
C GLY A 197 3.15 -8.52 -17.03
N HIS A 198 3.67 -7.93 -15.96
CA HIS A 198 4.64 -8.61 -15.08
C HIS A 198 4.08 -9.88 -14.46
N ALA A 199 2.84 -9.86 -14.01
CA ALA A 199 2.23 -10.99 -13.32
C ALA A 199 2.19 -12.27 -14.17
N LYS A 200 2.14 -12.13 -15.51
CA LYS A 200 2.10 -13.25 -16.43
C LYS A 200 3.46 -13.92 -16.62
N TYR A 201 4.54 -13.14 -16.54
CA TYR A 201 5.88 -13.63 -16.80
C TYR A 201 6.76 -13.71 -15.56
N LEU A 202 6.85 -12.67 -14.74
CA LEU A 202 7.67 -12.64 -13.54
C LEU A 202 7.36 -13.83 -12.62
N HIS A 203 6.09 -14.02 -12.31
CA HIS A 203 5.64 -15.09 -11.42
C HIS A 203 5.51 -16.47 -12.08
N ARG A 204 6.01 -16.67 -13.31
CA ARG A 204 5.86 -17.95 -14.05
C ARG A 204 6.39 -19.16 -13.30
N ASN A 205 7.36 -18.98 -12.41
CA ASN A 205 7.98 -20.05 -11.62
C ASN A 205 7.54 -20.06 -10.15
N SER A 206 6.66 -19.16 -9.73
CA SER A 206 6.19 -19.13 -8.34
C SER A 206 5.35 -20.38 -8.02
N LEU A 207 5.42 -20.86 -6.78
CA LEU A 207 4.61 -21.98 -6.31
C LEU A 207 3.11 -21.65 -6.36
N TRP A 208 2.75 -20.40 -6.20
CA TRP A 208 1.38 -19.92 -6.35
C TRP A 208 0.78 -20.32 -7.70
N ARG A 209 1.58 -20.37 -8.76
CA ARG A 209 1.14 -20.82 -10.09
C ARG A 209 0.87 -22.30 -10.20
N LEU A 210 1.24 -23.12 -9.24
CA LEU A 210 0.77 -24.50 -9.19
C LEU A 210 -0.76 -24.55 -9.01
N PHE A 211 -1.29 -23.59 -8.29
CA PHE A 211 -2.73 -23.51 -7.98
C PHE A 211 -3.48 -22.59 -8.92
N ARG A 212 -2.81 -21.70 -9.61
CA ARG A 212 -3.41 -20.70 -10.49
C ARG A 212 -2.77 -20.66 -11.86
N LEU A 213 -3.59 -20.84 -12.88
CA LEU A 213 -3.17 -20.62 -14.26
C LEU A 213 -3.29 -19.14 -14.59
N MET A 214 -2.30 -18.62 -15.30
CA MET A 214 -2.33 -17.27 -15.86
C MET A 214 -2.27 -17.36 -17.38
N PRO A 215 -3.00 -16.52 -18.10
CA PRO A 215 -2.92 -16.47 -19.56
C PRO A 215 -1.52 -16.06 -20.03
N THR A 216 -1.19 -16.40 -21.25
CA THR A 216 0.04 -15.97 -21.91
C THR A 216 0.00 -14.48 -22.19
N TRP A 217 -1.11 -14.01 -22.76
CA TRP A 217 -1.35 -12.61 -22.99
C TRP A 217 -2.86 -12.30 -22.98
N THR A 218 -3.19 -11.03 -22.76
CA THR A 218 -4.56 -10.53 -22.72
C THR A 218 -4.64 -9.19 -23.45
N ARG A 219 -5.86 -8.83 -23.86
CA ARG A 219 -6.22 -7.44 -24.14
C ARG A 219 -6.98 -6.91 -22.96
N THR A 220 -6.65 -5.72 -22.55
CA THR A 220 -7.21 -5.09 -21.37
C THR A 220 -7.62 -3.66 -21.68
N ARG A 221 -8.73 -3.24 -21.12
CA ARG A 221 -9.14 -1.84 -21.02
C ARG A 221 -9.27 -1.46 -19.56
N VAL A 222 -9.10 -0.19 -19.25
CA VAL A 222 -9.33 0.37 -17.91
C VAL A 222 -10.64 1.15 -17.93
N VAL A 223 -11.47 0.93 -16.91
CA VAL A 223 -12.78 1.54 -16.77
C VAL A 223 -12.82 2.23 -15.40
N PRO A 224 -13.17 3.53 -15.33
CA PRO A 224 -13.44 4.20 -14.06
C PRO A 224 -14.77 3.72 -13.46
N THR A 225 -14.86 3.75 -12.12
CA THR A 225 -16.10 3.50 -11.38
C THR A 225 -16.50 4.74 -10.59
N ASP A 226 -17.77 4.81 -10.18
CA ASP A 226 -18.33 5.99 -9.52
C ASP A 226 -17.73 6.25 -8.13
N ASP A 227 -17.15 5.22 -7.49
CA ASP A 227 -16.52 5.27 -6.18
C ASP A 227 -15.00 5.56 -6.24
N GLY A 228 -14.52 6.08 -7.38
CA GLY A 228 -13.15 6.54 -7.56
C GLY A 228 -12.10 5.47 -7.86
N TRP A 229 -12.52 4.21 -8.11
CA TRP A 229 -11.61 3.19 -8.61
C TRP A 229 -11.45 3.28 -10.13
N ILE A 230 -10.30 2.85 -10.60
CA ILE A 230 -10.12 2.44 -11.99
C ILE A 230 -9.89 0.93 -12.02
N THR A 231 -10.63 0.26 -12.88
CA THR A 231 -10.69 -1.21 -12.92
C THR A 231 -10.20 -1.74 -14.25
N ARG A 232 -9.38 -2.79 -14.20
CA ARG A 232 -8.95 -3.52 -15.41
C ARG A 232 -10.01 -4.54 -15.83
N VAL A 233 -10.42 -4.45 -17.07
CA VAL A 233 -11.35 -5.39 -17.69
C VAL A 233 -10.63 -6.09 -18.85
N GLN A 234 -10.47 -7.40 -18.75
CA GLN A 234 -9.89 -8.21 -19.81
C GLN A 234 -10.92 -8.41 -20.92
N THR A 235 -10.58 -8.00 -22.14
CA THR A 235 -11.45 -8.14 -23.33
C THR A 235 -11.11 -9.37 -24.15
N GLU A 236 -9.86 -9.79 -24.11
CA GLU A 236 -9.38 -11.02 -24.78
C GLU A 236 -8.42 -11.77 -23.86
N VAL A 237 -8.45 -13.10 -23.90
CA VAL A 237 -7.59 -13.95 -23.06
C VAL A 237 -7.02 -15.09 -23.90
N HIS A 238 -5.71 -15.16 -23.98
CA HIS A 238 -4.98 -16.18 -24.77
C HIS A 238 -4.02 -16.97 -23.89
N TRP A 239 -4.07 -18.27 -24.01
CA TRP A 239 -3.28 -19.21 -23.22
C TRP A 239 -2.00 -19.68 -23.92
N GLU A 240 -1.96 -19.56 -25.23
CA GLU A 240 -0.82 -19.91 -26.08
C GLU A 240 -0.66 -18.82 -27.14
N ALA A 241 0.56 -18.64 -27.63
CA ALA A 241 0.87 -17.72 -28.70
C ALA A 241 2.03 -18.27 -29.54
N ASP A 242 1.86 -18.20 -30.85
CA ASP A 242 2.93 -18.49 -31.81
C ASP A 242 3.69 -17.20 -32.12
N PHE A 243 4.99 -17.26 -31.96
CA PHE A 243 5.89 -16.16 -32.29
C PHE A 243 6.66 -16.49 -33.55
N PRO A 244 6.49 -15.72 -34.63
CA PRO A 244 7.14 -15.99 -35.90
C PRO A 244 8.66 -16.16 -35.77
N GLY A 245 9.17 -17.29 -36.23
CA GLY A 245 10.60 -17.62 -36.14
C GLY A 245 11.12 -18.06 -34.76
N LEU A 246 10.29 -17.99 -33.71
CA LEU A 246 10.68 -18.35 -32.33
C LEU A 246 9.91 -19.58 -31.80
N GLY A 247 8.75 -19.89 -32.38
CA GLY A 247 7.91 -21.00 -31.93
C GLY A 247 6.78 -20.59 -30.97
N THR A 248 6.14 -21.60 -30.40
CA THR A 248 4.97 -21.45 -29.53
C THR A 248 5.36 -21.23 -28.07
N TRP A 249 4.86 -20.19 -27.47
CA TRP A 249 4.92 -19.97 -26.01
C TRP A 249 3.57 -20.27 -25.37
N SER A 250 3.60 -21.06 -24.28
CA SER A 250 2.41 -21.34 -23.49
C SER A 250 2.63 -20.97 -22.02
N GLY A 251 1.74 -20.17 -21.46
CA GLY A 251 1.68 -19.88 -20.02
C GLY A 251 1.25 -21.09 -19.19
N ARG A 252 0.88 -22.20 -19.81
CA ARG A 252 0.50 -23.45 -19.15
C ARG A 252 1.73 -24.27 -18.79
N ARG A 253 1.68 -24.96 -17.68
CA ARG A 253 2.67 -25.97 -17.35
C ARG A 253 2.57 -27.16 -18.33
N TRP A 254 3.69 -27.82 -18.61
CA TRP A 254 3.79 -28.92 -19.57
C TRP A 254 2.75 -30.05 -19.39
N TRP A 255 2.39 -30.35 -18.14
CA TRP A 255 1.35 -31.39 -17.83
C TRP A 255 -0.09 -30.93 -18.11
N LYS A 256 -0.30 -29.65 -18.39
CA LYS A 256 -1.60 -29.10 -18.78
C LYS A 256 -1.64 -28.65 -20.25
N ARG A 257 -0.57 -28.90 -21.01
CA ARG A 257 -0.56 -28.72 -22.47
C ARG A 257 -1.58 -29.67 -23.07
N GLY A 258 -2.39 -29.20 -24.00
CA GLY A 258 -3.45 -29.99 -24.62
C GLY A 258 -4.81 -29.95 -23.91
N ALA A 259 -4.93 -29.37 -22.71
CA ALA A 259 -6.24 -29.05 -22.17
C ALA A 259 -6.86 -27.92 -23.00
N THR A 260 -7.99 -28.18 -23.66
CA THR A 260 -8.65 -27.18 -24.50
C THR A 260 -9.04 -25.93 -23.69
N SER A 261 -9.03 -24.77 -24.35
CA SER A 261 -9.42 -23.49 -23.74
C SER A 261 -10.85 -23.54 -23.16
N LYS A 262 -11.73 -24.41 -23.65
CA LYS A 262 -13.06 -24.67 -23.12
C LYS A 262 -13.05 -25.32 -21.72
N MET A 263 -12.05 -26.15 -21.37
CA MET A 263 -11.94 -26.77 -20.05
C MET A 263 -11.31 -25.83 -19.01
N LEU A 264 -10.51 -24.87 -19.45
CA LEU A 264 -9.76 -23.95 -18.60
C LEU A 264 -10.28 -22.51 -18.68
N GLY A 265 -11.42 -22.34 -19.33
CA GLY A 265 -12.04 -21.03 -19.52
C GLY A 265 -11.98 -20.22 -18.25
N ALA A 266 -11.12 -19.22 -18.27
CA ALA A 266 -11.30 -18.03 -17.47
C ALA A 266 -12.45 -17.22 -18.10
N SER A 267 -13.58 -17.90 -18.23
CA SER A 267 -14.82 -17.20 -18.46
C SER A 267 -15.16 -16.49 -17.15
N PRO A 268 -15.69 -15.28 -17.18
CA PRO A 268 -16.38 -14.67 -16.04
C PRO A 268 -17.40 -15.63 -15.40
N SER A 269 -17.90 -16.62 -16.14
CA SER A 269 -18.79 -17.68 -15.66
C SER A 269 -18.17 -18.67 -14.67
N LYS A 270 -16.85 -18.68 -14.45
CA LYS A 270 -16.24 -19.38 -13.30
C LYS A 270 -16.14 -18.52 -12.04
N ALA A 271 -16.50 -17.29 -12.10
CA ALA A 271 -16.99 -16.57 -10.93
C ALA A 271 -18.16 -17.32 -10.25
N ALA A 272 -18.85 -18.21 -10.95
CA ALA A 272 -19.91 -19.08 -10.44
C ALA A 272 -19.51 -20.06 -9.32
N LYS A 273 -18.22 -20.19 -9.00
CA LYS A 273 -17.71 -20.82 -7.77
C LYS A 273 -17.01 -19.80 -6.84
N ALA A 274 -17.21 -18.52 -7.10
CA ALA A 274 -16.80 -17.49 -6.16
C ALA A 274 -17.57 -17.67 -4.84
N ASP A 275 -16.95 -17.28 -3.75
CA ASP A 275 -17.64 -17.09 -2.49
C ASP A 275 -18.89 -16.23 -2.75
N PRO A 276 -20.10 -16.65 -2.32
CA PRO A 276 -21.32 -15.88 -2.58
C PRO A 276 -21.22 -14.41 -2.15
N ALA A 277 -20.50 -14.15 -1.05
CA ALA A 277 -20.25 -12.77 -0.60
C ALA A 277 -19.40 -11.97 -1.60
N ILE A 278 -18.36 -12.60 -2.19
CA ILE A 278 -17.55 -11.95 -3.25
C ILE A 278 -18.37 -11.77 -4.54
N ALA A 279 -19.21 -12.76 -4.87
CA ALA A 279 -20.05 -12.69 -6.06
C ALA A 279 -21.15 -11.63 -5.97
N SER A 280 -21.61 -11.31 -4.75
CA SER A 280 -22.58 -10.26 -4.49
C SER A 280 -21.97 -8.84 -4.53
N LEU A 281 -20.65 -8.73 -4.42
CA LEU A 281 -19.96 -7.46 -4.55
C LEU A 281 -20.00 -7.04 -6.02
N ASP A 282 -20.54 -5.88 -6.29
CA ASP A 282 -20.48 -5.27 -7.63
C ASP A 282 -19.06 -4.72 -7.87
N VAL A 283 -18.10 -5.65 -8.00
CA VAL A 283 -16.69 -5.34 -8.28
C VAL A 283 -16.40 -5.69 -9.73
N PRO A 284 -16.50 -4.75 -10.64
CA PRO A 284 -16.18 -5.00 -12.02
C PRO A 284 -14.70 -5.31 -12.17
N GLY A 285 -14.38 -6.42 -12.84
CA GLY A 285 -13.00 -6.85 -13.11
C GLY A 285 -12.28 -7.50 -11.93
N ASN A 286 -11.06 -7.97 -12.19
CA ASN A 286 -10.28 -8.71 -11.20
C ASN A 286 -9.32 -7.85 -10.40
N GLN A 287 -9.06 -6.62 -10.84
CA GLN A 287 -8.07 -5.75 -10.23
C GLN A 287 -8.44 -4.29 -10.44
N SER A 288 -8.45 -3.57 -9.34
CA SER A 288 -8.81 -2.15 -9.30
C SER A 288 -7.82 -1.39 -8.43
N ILE A 289 -7.55 -0.15 -8.78
CA ILE A 289 -6.73 0.76 -7.97
C ILE A 289 -7.44 2.09 -7.79
N ARG A 290 -7.26 2.72 -6.63
CA ARG A 290 -7.73 4.08 -6.36
C ARG A 290 -6.70 4.89 -5.59
N LEU A 291 -6.89 6.21 -5.56
CA LEU A 291 -6.06 7.11 -4.77
C LEU A 291 -6.19 6.82 -3.25
N PRO A 292 -5.14 7.06 -2.47
CA PRO A 292 -3.80 7.52 -2.87
C PRO A 292 -2.83 6.39 -3.27
N GLY A 293 -3.26 5.17 -3.40
CA GLY A 293 -2.42 4.02 -3.76
C GLY A 293 -2.95 2.74 -3.13
N LEU A 294 -4.28 2.55 -3.19
CA LEU A 294 -4.95 1.34 -2.73
C LEU A 294 -5.30 0.45 -3.93
N LEU A 295 -4.67 -0.71 -3.97
CA LEU A 295 -4.95 -1.77 -4.94
C LEU A 295 -5.89 -2.83 -4.34
N ARG A 296 -6.83 -3.32 -5.14
CA ARG A 296 -7.74 -4.40 -4.81
C ARG A 296 -7.66 -5.50 -5.88
N ILE A 297 -7.31 -6.71 -5.46
CA ILE A 297 -7.20 -7.88 -6.34
C ILE A 297 -8.23 -8.91 -5.90
N VAL A 298 -9.25 -9.12 -6.74
CA VAL A 298 -10.34 -10.04 -6.45
C VAL A 298 -9.99 -11.44 -6.93
N HIS A 299 -9.96 -12.37 -6.02
CA HIS A 299 -9.84 -13.80 -6.28
C HIS A 299 -11.19 -14.50 -6.03
N SER A 300 -11.34 -15.73 -6.49
CA SER A 300 -12.61 -16.45 -6.36
C SER A 300 -13.07 -16.73 -4.92
N ARG A 301 -12.16 -16.67 -3.94
CA ARG A 301 -12.44 -16.98 -2.53
C ARG A 301 -12.01 -15.93 -1.55
N PHE A 302 -11.18 -15.01 -1.94
CA PHE A 302 -10.66 -13.94 -1.09
C PHE A 302 -10.37 -12.70 -1.93
N ILE A 303 -10.28 -11.57 -1.26
CA ILE A 303 -9.80 -10.33 -1.83
C ILE A 303 -8.46 -9.99 -1.18
N HIS A 304 -7.52 -9.54 -2.01
CA HIS A 304 -6.23 -9.04 -1.57
C HIS A 304 -6.20 -7.53 -1.77
N TYR A 305 -5.93 -6.79 -0.70
CA TYR A 305 -5.76 -5.34 -0.70
C TYR A 305 -4.32 -4.99 -0.43
N GLU A 306 -3.82 -3.98 -1.10
CA GLU A 306 -2.46 -3.49 -0.97
C GLU A 306 -2.47 -1.97 -0.90
N TRP A 307 -1.89 -1.40 0.16
CA TRP A 307 -1.64 0.04 0.25
C TRP A 307 -0.16 0.30 0.06
N TYR A 308 0.15 1.21 -0.84
CA TYR A 308 1.49 1.70 -1.13
C TYR A 308 1.66 3.06 -0.45
N VAL A 309 2.08 3.05 0.81
CA VAL A 309 2.17 4.23 1.65
C VAL A 309 3.56 4.86 1.52
N PRO A 310 3.71 6.08 1.01
CA PRO A 310 5.01 6.72 0.89
C PRO A 310 5.69 6.88 2.25
N VAL A 311 6.95 6.49 2.36
CA VAL A 311 7.80 6.76 3.52
C VAL A 311 8.69 7.95 3.21
N ASP A 312 9.46 7.84 2.14
CA ASP A 312 10.29 8.89 1.53
C ASP A 312 10.41 8.64 0.02
N GLU A 313 11.36 9.31 -0.64
CA GLU A 313 11.55 9.20 -2.08
C GLU A 313 11.94 7.78 -2.53
N ASP A 314 12.65 7.04 -1.67
CA ASP A 314 13.26 5.75 -1.96
C ASP A 314 12.63 4.56 -1.22
N ARG A 315 11.64 4.81 -0.36
CA ARG A 315 11.00 3.76 0.43
C ARG A 315 9.49 3.97 0.54
N TYR A 316 8.79 2.86 0.60
CA TYR A 316 7.36 2.87 0.90
C TYR A 316 7.02 1.76 1.91
N LYS A 317 5.99 2.01 2.69
CA LYS A 317 5.38 1.00 3.54
C LYS A 317 4.34 0.23 2.71
N TYR A 318 4.52 -1.05 2.62
CA TYR A 318 3.64 -1.97 1.90
C TYR A 318 2.72 -2.66 2.90
N VAL A 319 1.47 -2.23 2.93
CA VAL A 319 0.45 -2.79 3.81
C VAL A 319 -0.42 -3.73 2.98
N GLN A 320 -0.39 -5.01 3.30
CA GLN A 320 -1.11 -6.05 2.60
C GLN A 320 -2.12 -6.71 3.52
N ILE A 321 -3.35 -6.87 3.08
CA ILE A 321 -4.34 -7.70 3.76
C ILE A 321 -5.02 -8.65 2.79
N MET A 322 -5.24 -9.88 3.24
CA MET A 322 -6.01 -10.89 2.55
C MET A 322 -7.28 -11.15 3.35
N VAL A 323 -8.41 -11.10 2.70
CA VAL A 323 -9.74 -11.14 3.34
C VAL A 323 -10.59 -12.25 2.73
N GLU A 324 -11.15 -13.13 3.56
CA GLU A 324 -12.28 -14.01 3.21
C GLU A 324 -13.52 -13.56 3.99
N PHE A 325 -14.65 -13.40 3.30
CA PHE A 325 -15.93 -13.03 3.94
C PHE A 325 -16.56 -14.25 4.61
N LYS A 326 -16.15 -14.49 5.86
CA LYS A 326 -16.52 -15.62 6.67
C LYS A 326 -16.56 -15.24 8.14
N ALA A 327 -17.45 -15.88 8.87
CA ALA A 327 -17.61 -15.75 10.31
C ALA A 327 -17.37 -17.09 11.04
N GLY A 328 -17.31 -17.05 12.36
CA GLY A 328 -17.25 -18.22 13.23
C GLY A 328 -16.05 -19.13 12.97
N LEU A 329 -16.28 -20.45 12.97
CA LEU A 329 -15.22 -21.46 12.80
C LEU A 329 -14.50 -21.32 11.45
N ALA A 330 -15.21 -20.97 10.38
CA ALA A 330 -14.62 -20.80 9.06
C ALA A 330 -13.61 -19.64 9.03
N ALA A 331 -13.86 -18.58 9.78
CA ALA A 331 -12.92 -17.46 9.96
C ALA A 331 -11.65 -17.91 10.70
N GLN A 332 -11.76 -18.74 11.75
CA GLN A 332 -10.60 -19.27 12.46
C GLN A 332 -9.77 -20.22 11.57
N MET A 333 -10.43 -21.04 10.77
CA MET A 333 -9.76 -21.92 9.79
C MET A 333 -9.04 -21.12 8.71
N PHE A 334 -9.57 -19.98 8.27
CA PHE A 334 -8.86 -19.08 7.36
C PHE A 334 -7.61 -18.51 8.03
N LYS A 335 -7.70 -17.98 9.26
CA LYS A 335 -6.56 -17.43 9.99
C LYS A 335 -5.44 -18.47 10.16
N LEU A 336 -5.80 -19.70 10.50
CA LEU A 336 -4.84 -20.79 10.61
C LEU A 336 -4.14 -21.10 9.26
N ARG A 337 -4.92 -21.23 8.18
CA ARG A 337 -4.36 -21.43 6.83
C ARG A 337 -3.49 -20.28 6.38
N TYR A 338 -3.87 -19.04 6.72
CA TYR A 338 -3.07 -17.87 6.42
C TYR A 338 -1.71 -17.95 7.12
N LEU A 339 -1.67 -18.24 8.40
CA LEU A 339 -0.42 -18.33 9.18
C LEU A 339 0.49 -19.47 8.70
N LEU A 340 -0.08 -20.65 8.41
CA LEU A 340 0.71 -21.84 8.08
C LEU A 340 1.15 -21.89 6.62
N LEU A 341 0.38 -21.30 5.70
CA LEU A 341 0.62 -21.45 4.27
C LEU A 341 0.62 -20.14 3.49
N PHE A 342 -0.44 -19.34 3.60
CA PHE A 342 -0.62 -18.21 2.70
C PHE A 342 0.38 -17.08 2.98
N ARG A 343 0.72 -16.87 4.24
CA ARG A 343 1.73 -15.86 4.62
C ARG A 343 3.06 -16.11 3.92
N TRP A 344 3.56 -17.33 3.98
CA TRP A 344 4.80 -17.67 3.30
C TRP A 344 4.65 -17.65 1.77
N LEU A 345 3.57 -18.23 1.26
CA LEU A 345 3.35 -18.36 -0.19
C LEU A 345 3.18 -17.00 -0.89
N PHE A 346 2.44 -16.08 -0.26
CA PHE A 346 2.20 -14.73 -0.81
C PHE A 346 3.33 -13.76 -0.52
N HIS A 347 3.74 -13.63 0.74
CA HIS A 347 4.71 -12.60 1.11
C HIS A 347 6.14 -13.08 0.89
N GLY A 348 6.48 -14.28 1.34
CA GLY A 348 7.86 -14.81 1.27
C GLY A 348 8.28 -15.28 -0.12
N GLN A 349 7.32 -15.58 -1.03
CA GLN A 349 7.68 -16.13 -2.33
C GLN A 349 7.12 -15.32 -3.51
N PHE A 350 5.84 -14.99 -3.50
CA PHE A 350 5.23 -14.29 -4.62
C PHE A 350 5.61 -12.81 -4.60
N SER A 351 5.32 -12.12 -3.52
CA SER A 351 5.53 -10.69 -3.35
C SER A 351 7.02 -10.29 -3.25
N ALA A 352 7.88 -11.21 -2.81
CA ALA A 352 9.33 -11.00 -2.83
C ALA A 352 9.91 -10.87 -4.26
N GLN A 353 9.26 -11.48 -5.27
CA GLN A 353 9.66 -11.31 -6.66
C GLN A 353 9.36 -9.90 -7.18
N ASP A 354 8.24 -9.32 -6.71
CA ASP A 354 7.87 -7.94 -7.03
C ASP A 354 8.85 -6.95 -6.40
N GLU A 355 9.19 -7.15 -5.13
CA GLU A 355 10.17 -6.33 -4.43
C GLU A 355 11.51 -6.34 -5.16
N TRP A 356 11.99 -7.53 -5.54
CA TRP A 356 13.23 -7.64 -6.29
C TRP A 356 13.18 -6.85 -7.61
N MET A 357 12.07 -6.92 -8.37
CA MET A 357 11.93 -6.17 -9.62
C MET A 357 11.91 -4.66 -9.39
N VAL A 358 11.12 -4.19 -8.41
CA VAL A 358 11.06 -2.76 -8.09
C VAL A 358 12.42 -2.23 -7.66
N ASN A 359 13.22 -3.01 -6.94
CA ASN A 359 14.55 -2.61 -6.48
C ASN A 359 15.59 -2.50 -7.60
N VAL A 360 15.44 -3.26 -8.69
CA VAL A 360 16.37 -3.24 -9.82
C VAL A 360 15.84 -2.42 -11.01
N MET A 361 14.62 -1.93 -10.91
CA MET A 361 13.99 -1.13 -11.94
C MET A 361 14.63 0.26 -11.97
N ASP A 362 15.09 0.67 -13.14
CA ASP A 362 15.64 1.99 -13.35
C ASP A 362 14.54 2.97 -13.75
N ALA A 363 14.70 4.22 -13.33
CA ALA A 363 13.85 5.29 -13.85
C ALA A 363 14.20 5.51 -15.34
N PRO A 364 13.29 6.10 -16.12
CA PRO A 364 13.39 6.21 -17.55
C PRO A 364 14.78 6.65 -18.11
N PRO A 365 14.95 6.42 -19.42
CA PRO A 365 13.89 6.44 -20.46
C PRO A 365 13.14 5.11 -20.59
N GLU A 366 11.86 5.12 -20.21
CA GLU A 366 10.97 3.97 -20.38
C GLU A 366 10.29 3.99 -21.75
N ARG A 367 9.89 2.83 -22.25
CA ARG A 367 9.11 2.69 -23.48
C ARG A 367 7.83 1.94 -23.18
N LEU A 368 6.77 2.68 -23.00
CA LEU A 368 5.45 2.13 -22.78
C LEU A 368 4.97 1.35 -24.03
N TYR A 369 4.29 0.26 -23.79
CA TYR A 369 3.75 -0.58 -24.84
C TYR A 369 2.29 -0.97 -24.53
N ARG A 370 1.65 -1.75 -25.39
CA ARG A 370 0.20 -2.00 -25.32
C ARG A 370 -0.33 -2.50 -23.95
N PRO A 371 0.34 -3.42 -23.23
CA PRO A 371 -0.10 -3.83 -21.89
C PRO A 371 -0.10 -2.71 -20.82
N ASP A 372 0.69 -1.63 -21.01
CA ASP A 372 0.84 -0.56 -20.02
C ASP A 372 -0.35 0.42 -19.98
N VAL A 373 -1.47 0.05 -20.59
CA VAL A 373 -2.71 0.83 -20.49
C VAL A 373 -3.15 1.05 -19.04
N SER A 374 -2.87 0.11 -18.15
CA SER A 374 -3.14 0.21 -16.72
C SER A 374 -2.23 1.24 -16.05
N ILE A 375 -0.92 1.21 -16.35
CA ILE A 375 0.06 2.18 -15.84
C ILE A 375 -0.31 3.60 -16.31
N THR A 376 -0.58 3.76 -17.60
CA THR A 376 -1.00 5.06 -18.16
C THR A 376 -2.28 5.59 -17.50
N ALA A 377 -3.26 4.73 -17.28
CA ALA A 377 -4.50 5.12 -16.61
C ALA A 377 -4.28 5.49 -15.13
N TRP A 378 -3.41 4.77 -14.42
CA TRP A 378 -3.02 5.08 -13.05
C TRP A 378 -2.33 6.44 -12.97
N ARG A 379 -1.35 6.72 -13.83
CA ARG A 379 -0.65 8.01 -13.86
C ARG A 379 -1.62 9.16 -14.10
N ARG A 380 -2.58 9.02 -15.03
CA ARG A 380 -3.63 10.02 -15.26
C ARG A 380 -4.53 10.22 -14.04
N LEU A 381 -4.85 9.15 -13.31
CA LEU A 381 -5.60 9.27 -12.07
C LEU A 381 -4.81 10.04 -11.00
N CYS A 382 -3.51 9.79 -10.87
CA CYS A 382 -2.63 10.54 -9.98
C CYS A 382 -2.54 12.03 -10.34
N GLU A 383 -2.53 12.37 -11.63
CA GLU A 383 -2.52 13.76 -12.08
C GLU A 383 -3.81 14.53 -11.74
N GLN A 384 -4.92 13.81 -11.57
CA GLN A 384 -6.20 14.36 -11.15
C GLN A 384 -6.30 14.49 -9.62
N ALA A 385 -5.33 14.02 -8.86
CA ALA A 385 -5.30 14.19 -7.43
C ALA A 385 -5.39 15.70 -7.08
N PRO A 386 -6.23 16.07 -6.11
CA PRO A 386 -6.45 17.47 -5.79
C PRO A 386 -5.13 18.15 -5.40
N ARG A 387 -4.78 19.19 -6.11
CA ARG A 387 -3.56 19.96 -5.87
C ARG A 387 -3.60 20.78 -4.58
N ASN A 388 -4.76 20.94 -3.97
CA ASN A 388 -5.01 21.82 -2.82
C ASN A 388 -5.91 21.17 -1.76
N GLY A 389 -5.60 19.97 -1.31
CA GLY A 389 -6.18 19.39 -0.08
C GLY A 389 -7.70 19.18 -0.03
N GLN A 390 -8.45 19.53 -1.05
CA GLN A 390 -9.88 19.31 -1.09
C GLN A 390 -10.18 17.92 -1.66
N ALA A 391 -10.68 17.03 -0.80
CA ALA A 391 -11.37 15.85 -1.28
C ALA A 391 -12.46 16.31 -2.28
N VAL A 392 -12.51 15.68 -3.43
CA VAL A 392 -13.61 15.91 -4.40
C VAL A 392 -14.91 15.51 -3.70
N ARG A 393 -15.59 16.47 -3.10
CA ARG A 393 -16.99 16.30 -2.75
C ARG A 393 -17.74 16.28 -4.08
N LYS A 394 -18.06 15.10 -4.58
CA LYS A 394 -19.11 14.98 -5.58
C LYS A 394 -20.42 15.26 -4.88
N GLY A 395 -21.09 16.36 -5.35
CA GLY A 395 -22.48 16.64 -5.04
C GLY A 395 -23.40 15.58 -5.65
#